data_4a8359360ba9e56e7df9c567f1e04589
#
_entry.id   4a8359360ba9e56e7df9c567f1e04589
#
_cell.length_a   1.000
_cell.length_b   1.000
_cell.length_c   1.000
_cell.angle_alpha   90.00
_cell.angle_beta   90.00
_cell.angle_gamma   90.00
#
_symmetry.space_group_name_H-M   'P 1'
#
loop_
_entity.id
_entity.type
_entity.pdbx_description
1 polymer ?
#
loop_
_entity_poly.entity_id
_entity_poly.type
_entity_poly.pdbx_seq_one_letter_code
_entity_poly.pdbx_strand_id
1 'polypeptide(L)'
;MYIQKIWESTPASEYTHMRIPGITVTSRGEIIIYGEARRGLGDWSGMDILARKSRDGGKTFGEPFTLARGTAAHPTVNNPVMAEDAHGTLHFLYCESYGTRGGKILHRKSRDGGETWG
;
A
#
# COMPACT_ATOMS: atom_id res chain seq x y z
N MET A 1 -9.03 -23.70 -9.34
CA MET A 1 -8.85 -22.35 -8.75
C MET A 1 -7.40 -21.93 -8.92
N TYR A 2 -7.17 -20.70 -9.32
CA TYR A 2 -5.84 -20.15 -9.46
C TYR A 2 -5.55 -19.19 -8.29
N ILE A 3 -4.44 -19.40 -7.57
CA ILE A 3 -4.00 -18.53 -6.48
C ILE A 3 -2.57 -18.10 -6.79
N GLN A 4 -2.34 -16.80 -6.78
CA GLN A 4 -1.03 -16.20 -7.02
C GLN A 4 -0.53 -15.56 -5.74
N LYS A 5 0.72 -15.86 -5.37
CA LYS A 5 1.36 -15.24 -4.21
C LYS A 5 1.95 -13.89 -4.65
N ILE A 6 1.50 -12.80 -4.05
CA ILE A 6 1.98 -11.43 -4.34
C ILE A 6 3.12 -11.06 -3.42
N TRP A 7 2.99 -11.35 -2.13
CA TRP A 7 4.03 -11.13 -1.12
C TRP A 7 4.08 -12.32 -0.18
N GLU A 8 5.26 -12.51 0.37
CA GLU A 8 5.47 -13.44 1.47
C GLU A 8 6.44 -12.82 2.46
N SER A 9 6.09 -12.87 3.74
CA SER A 9 6.97 -12.48 4.84
C SER A 9 7.38 -13.70 5.62
N THR A 10 8.60 -13.66 6.13
CA THR A 10 9.11 -14.68 7.03
C THR A 10 9.65 -14.00 8.28
N PRO A 11 9.89 -14.73 9.39
CA PRO A 11 10.48 -14.12 10.59
C PRO A 11 11.83 -13.45 10.34
N ALA A 12 12.54 -13.82 9.25
CA ALA A 12 13.82 -13.23 8.90
C ALA A 12 13.71 -12.03 7.97
N SER A 13 12.50 -11.71 7.47
CA SER A 13 12.28 -10.58 6.55
C SER A 13 12.33 -9.26 7.31
N GLU A 14 12.68 -8.17 6.62
CA GLU A 14 12.56 -6.82 7.17
C GLU A 14 11.14 -6.56 7.65
N TYR A 15 10.16 -6.91 6.81
CA TYR A 15 8.74 -6.85 7.17
C TYR A 15 8.30 -8.26 7.56
N THR A 16 7.88 -8.44 8.80
CA THR A 16 7.54 -9.76 9.31
C THR A 16 6.09 -10.15 9.06
N HIS A 17 5.24 -9.18 8.74
CA HIS A 17 3.82 -9.44 8.48
C HIS A 17 3.31 -8.53 7.35
N MET A 18 2.56 -9.12 6.42
CA MET A 18 1.84 -8.37 5.39
C MET A 18 0.35 -8.44 5.73
N ARG A 19 -0.29 -7.29 5.93
CA ARG A 19 -1.68 -7.20 6.37
C ARG A 19 -2.44 -6.13 5.60
N ILE A 20 -3.76 -6.17 5.71
CA ILE A 20 -4.68 -5.15 5.20
C ILE A 20 -4.47 -4.92 3.70
N PRO A 21 -4.70 -5.95 2.88
CA PRO A 21 -4.50 -5.81 1.43
C PRO A 21 -5.59 -4.98 0.79
N GLY A 22 -5.21 -4.28 -0.27
CA GLY A 22 -6.14 -3.58 -1.14
C GLY A 22 -5.78 -3.81 -2.59
N ILE A 23 -6.73 -3.54 -3.46
CA ILE A 23 -6.56 -3.69 -4.91
C ILE A 23 -7.31 -2.57 -5.62
N THR A 24 -6.70 -2.01 -6.64
CA THR A 24 -7.32 -1.04 -7.53
C THR A 24 -6.99 -1.41 -8.97
N VAL A 25 -8.02 -1.44 -9.82
CA VAL A 25 -7.85 -1.65 -11.25
C VAL A 25 -8.09 -0.32 -11.94
N THR A 26 -7.11 0.15 -12.70
CA THR A 26 -7.18 1.45 -13.37
C THR A 26 -7.88 1.34 -14.71
N SER A 27 -8.31 2.48 -15.26
CA SER A 27 -8.93 2.54 -16.60
C SER A 27 -7.96 2.11 -17.72
N ARG A 28 -6.66 2.07 -17.45
CA ARG A 28 -5.66 1.55 -18.37
C ARG A 28 -5.50 0.04 -18.29
N GLY A 29 -6.27 -0.64 -17.43
CA GLY A 29 -6.16 -2.08 -17.21
C GLY A 29 -5.00 -2.48 -16.32
N GLU A 30 -4.36 -1.54 -15.65
CA GLU A 30 -3.32 -1.84 -14.68
C GLU A 30 -3.95 -2.27 -13.36
N ILE A 31 -3.30 -3.21 -12.66
CA ILE A 31 -3.74 -3.67 -11.36
C ILE A 31 -2.70 -3.25 -10.33
N ILE A 32 -3.12 -2.50 -9.33
CA ILE A 32 -2.25 -2.08 -8.22
C ILE A 32 -2.72 -2.81 -6.97
N ILE A 33 -1.86 -3.61 -6.39
CA ILE A 33 -2.11 -4.30 -5.12
C ILE A 33 -1.23 -3.63 -4.07
N TYR A 34 -1.81 -3.33 -2.92
CA TYR A 34 -1.11 -2.62 -1.85
C TYR A 34 -1.47 -3.22 -0.51
N GLY A 35 -0.66 -2.94 0.50
CA GLY A 35 -0.90 -3.43 1.85
C GLY A 35 0.08 -2.85 2.84
N GLU A 36 -0.18 -3.16 4.11
CA GLU A 36 0.70 -2.79 5.22
C GLU A 36 1.83 -3.80 5.31
N ALA A 37 3.05 -3.31 5.20
CA ALA A 37 4.26 -4.10 5.43
C ALA A 37 4.72 -3.79 6.86
N ARG A 38 4.41 -4.68 7.78
CA ARG A 38 4.61 -4.47 9.22
C ARG A 38 5.93 -5.06 9.70
N ARG A 39 6.59 -4.34 10.61
CA ARG A 39 7.81 -4.82 11.26
C ARG A 39 7.52 -5.57 12.55
N GLY A 40 6.24 -5.74 12.89
CA GLY A 40 5.77 -6.49 14.04
C GLY A 40 4.33 -6.91 13.86
N LEU A 41 3.80 -7.73 14.78
CA LEU A 41 2.46 -8.30 14.66
C LEU A 41 1.34 -7.28 14.94
N GLY A 42 1.59 -6.33 15.84
CA GLY A 42 0.54 -5.45 16.35
C GLY A 42 0.08 -4.39 15.36
N ASP A 43 -1.15 -3.91 15.53
CA ASP A 43 -1.74 -2.88 14.69
C ASP A 43 -1.00 -1.53 14.79
N TRP A 44 -0.23 -1.33 15.84
CA TRP A 44 0.53 -0.11 16.08
C TRP A 44 2.02 -0.28 15.86
N SER A 45 2.41 -1.37 15.21
CA SER A 45 3.80 -1.64 14.85
C SER A 45 4.34 -0.58 13.90
N GLY A 46 5.65 -0.44 13.84
CA GLY A 46 6.30 0.26 12.75
C GLY A 46 5.99 -0.43 11.43
N MET A 47 5.61 0.34 10.41
CA MET A 47 5.23 -0.21 9.11
C MET A 47 5.33 0.82 8.00
N ASP A 48 5.38 0.32 6.79
CA ASP A 48 5.24 1.10 5.56
C ASP A 48 4.05 0.56 4.77
N ILE A 49 3.52 1.35 3.85
CA ILE A 49 2.53 0.86 2.89
C ILE A 49 3.24 0.66 1.57
N LEU A 50 3.26 -0.58 1.09
CA LEU A 50 3.89 -0.97 -0.15
C LEU A 50 2.84 -1.32 -1.20
N ALA A 51 3.23 -1.21 -2.45
CA ALA A 51 2.40 -1.60 -3.58
C ALA A 51 3.22 -2.33 -4.63
N ARG A 52 2.53 -3.13 -5.45
CA ARG A 52 3.08 -3.72 -6.68
C ARG A 52 2.06 -3.52 -7.78
N LYS A 53 2.53 -3.37 -9.01
CA LYS A 53 1.68 -3.12 -10.16
C LYS A 53 1.85 -4.19 -11.22
N SER A 54 0.73 -4.62 -11.79
CA SER A 54 0.69 -5.47 -12.98
C SER A 54 0.23 -4.64 -14.17
N ARG A 55 0.91 -4.82 -15.31
CA ARG A 55 0.53 -4.22 -16.59
C ARG A 55 0.06 -5.24 -17.62
N ASP A 56 -0.10 -6.50 -17.21
CA ASP A 56 -0.43 -7.62 -18.09
C ASP A 56 -1.65 -8.41 -17.60
N GLY A 57 -2.60 -7.73 -16.98
CA GLY A 57 -3.83 -8.34 -16.51
C GLY A 57 -3.66 -9.24 -15.28
N GLY A 58 -2.60 -9.02 -14.50
CA GLY A 58 -2.36 -9.77 -13.28
C GLY A 58 -1.48 -11.00 -13.47
N LYS A 59 -0.92 -11.20 -14.64
CA LYS A 59 -0.03 -12.35 -14.88
C LYS A 59 1.29 -12.18 -14.14
N THR A 60 1.88 -10.98 -14.20
CA THR A 60 3.11 -10.65 -13.49
C THR A 60 2.95 -9.31 -12.77
N PHE A 61 3.69 -9.14 -11.68
CA PHE A 61 3.73 -7.90 -10.92
C PHE A 61 5.17 -7.41 -10.84
N GLY A 62 5.35 -6.10 -10.99
CA GLY A 62 6.65 -5.46 -10.89
C GLY A 62 7.17 -5.43 -9.45
N GLU A 63 8.34 -4.86 -9.26
CA GLU A 63 8.96 -4.74 -7.96
C GLU A 63 8.11 -3.90 -7.02
N PRO A 64 8.16 -4.16 -5.70
CA PRO A 64 7.45 -3.34 -4.73
C PRO A 64 7.94 -1.88 -4.76
N PHE A 65 7.00 -0.96 -4.53
CA PHE A 65 7.31 0.45 -4.34
C PHE A 65 6.54 0.97 -3.13
N THR A 66 7.04 2.03 -2.52
CA THR A 66 6.49 2.56 -1.28
C THR A 66 5.43 3.62 -1.57
N LEU A 67 4.23 3.46 -1.01
CA LEU A 67 3.17 4.47 -1.07
C LEU A 67 3.22 5.42 0.11
N ALA A 68 3.52 4.90 1.29
CA ALA A 68 3.67 5.70 2.50
C ALA A 68 4.70 5.03 3.41
N ARG A 69 5.47 5.86 4.10
CA ARG A 69 6.56 5.37 4.95
C ARG A 69 6.32 5.81 6.39
N GLY A 70 6.42 4.86 7.31
CA GLY A 70 6.48 5.18 8.73
C GLY A 70 7.76 5.92 9.07
N THR A 71 7.69 6.79 10.06
CA THR A 71 8.85 7.59 10.51
C THR A 71 9.12 7.33 11.98
N ALA A 72 10.26 7.83 12.49
CA ALA A 72 10.56 7.73 13.92
C ALA A 72 9.51 8.43 14.78
N ALA A 73 8.97 9.57 14.31
CA ALA A 73 7.94 10.31 15.04
C ALA A 73 6.56 9.65 14.92
N HIS A 74 6.25 9.06 13.76
CA HIS A 74 4.98 8.42 13.46
C HIS A 74 5.25 7.10 12.77
N PRO A 75 5.58 6.05 13.53
CA PRO A 75 6.02 4.79 12.93
C PRO A 75 4.92 3.99 12.24
N THR A 76 3.64 4.29 12.54
CA THR A 76 2.52 3.53 12.00
C THR A 76 1.78 4.33 10.94
N VAL A 77 1.85 3.84 9.69
CA VAL A 77 0.99 4.28 8.59
C VAL A 77 0.16 3.07 8.17
N ASN A 78 -1.17 3.21 8.16
CA ASN A 78 -2.04 2.04 8.01
C ASN A 78 -3.35 2.34 7.29
N ASN A 79 -4.15 1.29 7.09
CA ASN A 79 -5.48 1.34 6.50
C ASN A 79 -5.51 2.01 5.12
N PRO A 80 -4.72 1.48 4.16
CA PRO A 80 -4.66 2.08 2.83
C PRO A 80 -5.95 1.86 2.04
N VAL A 81 -6.35 2.88 1.28
CA VAL A 81 -7.47 2.81 0.33
C VAL A 81 -7.06 3.58 -0.92
N MET A 82 -7.32 3.03 -2.09
CA MET A 82 -7.01 3.68 -3.36
C MET A 82 -8.18 3.55 -4.32
N ALA A 83 -8.50 4.64 -5.02
CA ALA A 83 -9.53 4.65 -6.05
C ALA A 83 -9.11 5.55 -7.21
N GLU A 84 -9.58 5.23 -8.41
CA GLU A 84 -9.37 6.07 -9.59
C GLU A 84 -10.65 6.87 -9.84
N ASP A 85 -10.53 8.17 -10.11
CA ASP A 85 -11.67 8.99 -10.47
C ASP A 85 -11.95 8.96 -11.98
N ALA A 86 -12.99 9.66 -12.42
CA ALA A 86 -13.42 9.67 -13.82
C ALA A 86 -12.39 10.31 -14.76
N HIS A 87 -11.41 11.02 -14.23
CA HIS A 87 -10.35 11.67 -15.01
C HIS A 87 -9.06 10.84 -15.05
N GLY A 88 -9.05 9.64 -14.45
CA GLY A 88 -7.87 8.80 -14.38
C GLY A 88 -6.89 9.18 -13.28
N THR A 89 -7.28 10.05 -12.37
CA THR A 89 -6.46 10.39 -11.20
C THR A 89 -6.66 9.35 -10.13
N LEU A 90 -5.55 8.83 -9.61
CA LEU A 90 -5.58 7.93 -8.47
C LEU A 90 -5.59 8.76 -7.18
N HIS A 91 -6.48 8.37 -6.27
CA HIS A 91 -6.59 8.96 -4.94
C HIS A 91 -6.21 7.90 -3.93
N PHE A 92 -5.25 8.22 -3.08
CA PHE A 92 -4.75 7.31 -2.06
C PHE A 92 -4.96 7.93 -0.68
N LEU A 93 -5.66 7.21 0.19
CA LEU A 93 -5.90 7.59 1.57
C LEU A 93 -5.18 6.61 2.49
N TYR A 94 -4.63 7.12 3.56
CA TYR A 94 -4.08 6.28 4.63
C TYR A 94 -4.10 7.03 5.96
N CYS A 95 -3.98 6.28 7.04
CA CYS A 95 -3.88 6.84 8.38
C CYS A 95 -2.42 6.96 8.79
N GLU A 96 -2.08 8.10 9.41
CA GLU A 96 -0.83 8.26 10.13
C GLU A 96 -1.20 8.33 11.61
N SER A 97 -0.82 7.31 12.36
CA SER A 97 -1.31 7.10 13.72
C SER A 97 -0.28 7.53 14.75
N TYR A 98 -0.77 8.05 15.87
CA TYR A 98 0.04 8.49 17.02
C TYR A 98 -0.11 7.50 18.17
N GLY A 99 0.20 6.23 17.92
CA GLY A 99 -0.07 5.16 18.87
C GLY A 99 -1.57 4.86 18.93
N THR A 100 -2.10 4.64 20.14
CA THR A 100 -3.50 4.34 20.36
C THR A 100 -4.38 5.59 20.47
N ARG A 101 -3.81 6.77 20.38
CA ARG A 101 -4.52 8.03 20.52
C ARG A 101 -4.12 9.00 19.43
N GLY A 102 -5.12 9.56 18.76
CA GLY A 102 -4.90 10.58 17.74
C GLY A 102 -4.33 10.02 16.46
N GLY A 103 -4.28 10.86 15.46
CA GLY A 103 -3.77 10.54 14.14
C GLY A 103 -4.37 11.45 13.10
N LYS A 104 -4.01 11.18 11.86
CA LYS A 104 -4.50 11.90 10.68
C LYS A 104 -4.93 10.91 9.62
N ILE A 105 -5.88 11.31 8.79
CA ILE A 105 -6.12 10.67 7.50
C ILE A 105 -5.48 11.57 6.46
N LEU A 106 -4.57 11.03 5.68
CA LEU A 106 -3.84 11.76 4.66
C LEU A 106 -4.29 11.33 3.28
N HIS A 107 -4.29 12.27 2.35
CA HIS A 107 -4.74 12.06 0.98
C HIS A 107 -3.63 12.47 0.03
N ARG A 108 -3.27 11.57 -0.88
CA ARG A 108 -2.31 11.83 -1.95
C ARG A 108 -2.96 11.53 -3.29
N LYS A 109 -2.48 12.18 -4.33
CA LYS A 109 -2.98 12.00 -5.70
C LYS A 109 -1.86 11.63 -6.63
N SER A 110 -2.19 10.83 -7.64
CA SER A 110 -1.30 10.54 -8.76
C SER A 110 -2.06 10.71 -10.07
N ARG A 111 -1.45 11.38 -11.02
CA ARG A 111 -2.02 11.57 -12.36
C ARG A 111 -1.29 10.77 -13.43
N ASP A 112 -0.33 9.96 -13.03
CA ASP A 112 0.53 9.19 -13.94
C ASP A 112 0.52 7.69 -13.62
N GLY A 113 -0.62 7.18 -13.15
CA GLY A 113 -0.78 5.76 -12.88
C GLY A 113 -0.06 5.28 -11.64
N GLY A 114 0.26 6.18 -10.70
CA GLY A 114 0.93 5.82 -9.46
C GLY A 114 2.46 5.92 -9.52
N GLU A 115 3.00 6.50 -10.59
CA GLU A 115 4.46 6.68 -10.70
C GLU A 115 4.94 7.79 -9.78
N THR A 116 4.20 8.91 -9.72
CA THR A 116 4.50 10.01 -8.80
C THR A 116 3.24 10.41 -8.04
N TRP A 117 3.44 10.88 -6.83
CA TRP A 117 2.35 11.23 -5.90
C TRP A 117 2.56 12.62 -5.33
N GLY A 118 1.49 13.38 -5.30
CA GLY A 118 1.46 14.70 -4.69
C GLY A 118 0.51 14.80 -3.52
#